data_4bf5ea803bb02694fe1b5c834f489097
#
_entry.id   4bf5ea803bb02694fe1b5c834f489097
#
_cell.length_a   1.000
_cell.length_b   1.000
_cell.length_c   1.000
_cell.angle_alpha   90.00
_cell.angle_beta   90.00
_cell.angle_gamma   90.00
#
_symmetry.space_group_name_H-M   'P 1'
#
loop_
_entity.id
_entity.type
_entity.pdbx_description
1 polymer ?
#
loop_
_entity_poly.entity_id
_entity_poly.type
_entity_poly.pdbx_seq_one_letter_code
_entity_poly.pdbx_strand_id
1 'polypeptide(L)'
;MNTALLYRLLDVDPAAGPAELLHRSRAGRHLPHLVLSSLVRDGVRMGGAARAELRRAGDRAARYARLAAGLGCCTGVRAIGSLPLAGHYPDGLLRPVGTLDLVAPDEAALWQAVVRLVTDHPVEHIEVTLLGDRPHHTAVTVQWPAEDPLADPWYRVRLTTAALPGDGRAVPVRPYLVAEEPVECLLALAESHLRRPALPPAPITVLDVAALTRSSFEPSDTAAVLAAYRLAPEAAVLLDQAAAHLPLGPLAAVRAALAPELAAEHRRRSEATASPRGLTARHGTLLRRTVIRHTWDTARLLSPAPGTDLLLTPVADYLLTPTPATPTTRTAALDALRRWDTPC
;
A
#
# COMPACT_ATOMS: atom_id res chain seq x y z
N MET A 1 4.51 -18.73 14.36
CA MET A 1 4.05 -19.03 12.98
C MET A 1 4.80 -20.27 12.50
N ASN A 2 4.09 -21.32 12.10
CA ASN A 2 4.62 -22.61 11.67
C ASN A 2 3.77 -23.17 10.51
N THR A 3 4.24 -24.22 9.84
CA THR A 3 3.54 -24.85 8.71
C THR A 3 2.16 -25.40 9.08
N ALA A 4 1.95 -25.84 10.32
CA ALA A 4 0.64 -26.31 10.79
C ALA A 4 -0.43 -25.20 10.76
N LEU A 5 -0.06 -23.95 11.02
CA LEU A 5 -0.97 -22.80 10.85
C LEU A 5 -1.37 -22.62 9.38
N LEU A 6 -0.43 -22.78 8.45
CA LEU A 6 -0.69 -22.66 7.00
C LEU A 6 -1.68 -23.76 6.53
N TYR A 7 -1.52 -25.01 6.99
CA TYR A 7 -2.46 -26.09 6.69
C TYR A 7 -3.88 -25.74 7.14
N ARG A 8 -4.04 -25.23 8.38
CA ARG A 8 -5.36 -24.82 8.89
C ARG A 8 -5.95 -23.63 8.13
N LEU A 9 -5.15 -22.59 7.84
CA LEU A 9 -5.62 -21.40 7.15
C LEU A 9 -6.03 -21.64 5.69
N LEU A 10 -5.42 -22.63 5.05
CA LEU A 10 -5.71 -22.99 3.66
C LEU A 10 -6.67 -24.17 3.52
N ASP A 11 -7.19 -24.67 4.66
CA ASP A 11 -8.07 -25.83 4.72
C ASP A 11 -7.50 -27.03 3.95
N VAL A 12 -6.26 -27.39 4.28
CA VAL A 12 -5.55 -28.53 3.68
C VAL A 12 -5.27 -29.56 4.78
N ASP A 13 -5.63 -30.80 4.52
CA ASP A 13 -5.27 -31.91 5.39
C ASP A 13 -3.72 -32.07 5.40
N PRO A 14 -3.07 -32.05 6.57
CA PRO A 14 -1.65 -32.31 6.66
C PRO A 14 -1.19 -33.62 5.99
N ALA A 15 -2.04 -34.64 5.94
CA ALA A 15 -1.78 -35.90 5.27
C ALA A 15 -1.68 -35.77 3.74
N ALA A 16 -2.29 -34.72 3.14
CA ALA A 16 -2.17 -34.45 1.71
C ALA A 16 -0.76 -33.94 1.31
N GLY A 17 0.02 -33.51 2.29
CA GLY A 17 1.43 -33.19 2.13
C GLY A 17 1.75 -31.78 1.59
N PRO A 18 3.04 -31.43 1.49
CA PRO A 18 3.51 -30.10 1.11
C PRO A 18 3.11 -29.65 -0.30
N ALA A 19 2.96 -30.58 -1.23
CA ALA A 19 2.60 -30.26 -2.62
C ALA A 19 1.18 -29.69 -2.72
N GLU A 20 0.21 -30.28 -2.00
CA GLU A 20 -1.16 -29.77 -1.95
C GLU A 20 -1.22 -28.42 -1.22
N LEU A 21 -0.49 -28.26 -0.13
CA LEU A 21 -0.39 -26.97 0.57
C LEU A 21 0.11 -25.86 -0.38
N LEU A 22 1.15 -26.15 -1.15
CA LEU A 22 1.69 -25.19 -2.13
C LEU A 22 0.68 -24.93 -3.26
N HIS A 23 -0.02 -25.98 -3.75
CA HIS A 23 -1.05 -25.83 -4.77
C HIS A 23 -2.17 -24.89 -4.30
N ARG A 24 -2.72 -25.12 -3.12
CA ARG A 24 -3.78 -24.29 -2.52
C ARG A 24 -3.32 -22.85 -2.26
N SER A 25 -2.06 -22.64 -1.90
CA SER A 25 -1.52 -21.31 -1.65
C SER A 25 -1.53 -20.40 -2.88
N ARG A 26 -1.57 -20.96 -4.10
CA ARG A 26 -1.59 -20.20 -5.37
C ARG A 26 -2.83 -19.33 -5.55
N ALA A 27 -3.92 -19.62 -4.84
CA ALA A 27 -5.10 -18.74 -4.81
C ALA A 27 -4.80 -17.37 -4.19
N GLY A 28 -3.73 -17.25 -3.38
CA GLY A 28 -3.33 -15.99 -2.73
C GLY A 28 -2.01 -15.46 -3.29
N ARG A 29 -1.98 -14.18 -3.66
CA ARG A 29 -0.85 -13.54 -4.36
C ARG A 29 0.52 -13.69 -3.69
N HIS A 30 0.57 -13.73 -2.35
CA HIS A 30 1.81 -13.76 -1.57
C HIS A 30 2.00 -15.03 -0.75
N LEU A 31 1.00 -15.89 -0.71
CA LEU A 31 1.01 -17.12 0.08
C LEU A 31 2.02 -18.15 -0.39
N PRO A 32 2.26 -18.37 -1.71
CA PRO A 32 3.23 -19.38 -2.15
C PRO A 32 4.62 -19.19 -1.55
N HIS A 33 5.11 -17.97 -1.45
CA HIS A 33 6.44 -17.67 -0.90
C HIS A 33 6.52 -17.94 0.61
N LEU A 34 5.45 -17.61 1.36
CA LEU A 34 5.33 -17.93 2.78
C LEU A 34 5.28 -19.44 3.01
N VAL A 35 4.51 -20.17 2.20
CA VAL A 35 4.47 -21.64 2.25
C VAL A 35 5.84 -22.21 1.93
N LEU A 36 6.48 -21.80 0.83
CA LEU A 36 7.80 -22.28 0.45
C LEU A 36 8.84 -22.01 1.53
N SER A 37 8.91 -20.79 2.05
CA SER A 37 9.89 -20.45 3.10
C SER A 37 9.62 -21.19 4.41
N SER A 38 8.35 -21.41 4.78
CA SER A 38 7.98 -22.22 5.95
C SER A 38 8.42 -23.69 5.79
N LEU A 39 8.16 -24.27 4.61
CA LEU A 39 8.57 -25.65 4.30
C LEU A 39 10.10 -25.81 4.31
N VAL A 40 10.86 -24.82 3.79
CA VAL A 40 12.33 -24.82 3.88
C VAL A 40 12.79 -24.80 5.33
N ARG A 41 12.20 -23.93 6.15
CA ARG A 41 12.52 -23.82 7.57
C ARG A 41 12.24 -25.13 8.32
N ASP A 42 11.18 -25.83 7.93
CA ASP A 42 10.81 -27.13 8.52
C ASP A 42 11.63 -28.30 7.91
N GLY A 43 12.67 -28.02 7.10
CA GLY A 43 13.61 -29.03 6.58
C GLY A 43 13.15 -29.74 5.31
N VAL A 44 12.05 -29.33 4.69
CA VAL A 44 11.58 -29.92 3.43
C VAL A 44 12.54 -29.60 2.30
N ARG A 45 13.02 -30.64 1.59
CA ARG A 45 13.91 -30.46 0.43
C ARG A 45 13.13 -29.88 -0.75
N MET A 46 13.65 -28.80 -1.34
CA MET A 46 13.07 -28.16 -2.51
C MET A 46 13.89 -28.37 -3.76
N GLY A 47 13.19 -28.42 -4.90
CA GLY A 47 13.80 -28.38 -6.23
C GLY A 47 14.46 -27.04 -6.55
N GLY A 48 15.28 -27.01 -7.59
CA GLY A 48 16.03 -25.82 -8.02
C GLY A 48 15.12 -24.62 -8.34
N ALA A 49 14.00 -24.85 -9.03
CA ALA A 49 13.04 -23.81 -9.40
C ALA A 49 12.42 -23.09 -8.18
N ALA A 50 11.97 -23.85 -7.16
CA ALA A 50 11.41 -23.27 -5.93
C ALA A 50 12.45 -22.46 -5.14
N ARG A 51 13.69 -22.94 -5.07
CA ARG A 51 14.80 -22.21 -4.45
C ARG A 51 15.14 -20.92 -5.21
N ALA A 52 15.11 -20.96 -6.54
CA ALA A 52 15.34 -19.78 -7.37
C ALA A 52 14.22 -18.73 -7.16
N GLU A 53 12.98 -19.18 -7.07
CA GLU A 53 11.83 -18.31 -6.81
C GLU A 53 11.94 -17.61 -5.44
N LEU A 54 12.29 -18.35 -4.37
CA LEU A 54 12.48 -17.74 -3.06
C LEU A 54 13.64 -16.73 -3.05
N ARG A 55 14.74 -17.03 -3.75
CA ARG A 55 15.85 -16.07 -3.86
C ARG A 55 15.41 -14.79 -4.56
N ARG A 56 14.75 -14.89 -5.74
CA ARG A 56 14.25 -13.70 -6.46
C ARG A 56 13.32 -12.86 -5.61
N ALA A 57 12.38 -13.50 -4.89
CA ALA A 57 11.47 -12.78 -4.01
C ALA A 57 12.20 -12.11 -2.82
N GLY A 58 13.22 -12.76 -2.26
CA GLY A 58 14.09 -12.20 -1.23
C GLY A 58 14.92 -11.02 -1.74
N ASP A 59 15.54 -11.16 -2.91
CA ASP A 59 16.34 -10.12 -3.55
C ASP A 59 15.49 -8.88 -3.87
N ARG A 60 14.25 -9.09 -4.33
CA ARG A 60 13.27 -8.02 -4.55
C ARG A 60 12.92 -7.28 -3.25
N ALA A 61 12.63 -8.01 -2.17
CA ALA A 61 12.34 -7.40 -0.87
C ALA A 61 13.54 -6.60 -0.35
N ALA A 62 14.76 -7.14 -0.46
CA ALA A 62 15.99 -6.46 -0.09
C ALA A 62 16.25 -5.20 -0.96
N ARG A 63 15.94 -5.24 -2.25
CA ARG A 63 16.02 -4.08 -3.14
C ARG A 63 15.05 -2.98 -2.71
N TYR A 64 13.79 -3.32 -2.41
CA TYR A 64 12.82 -2.36 -1.89
C TYR A 64 13.24 -1.76 -0.54
N ALA A 65 13.83 -2.55 0.35
CA ALA A 65 14.37 -2.03 1.61
C ALA A 65 15.49 -1.00 1.39
N ARG A 66 16.44 -1.29 0.48
CA ARG A 66 17.50 -0.34 0.12
C ARG A 66 16.95 0.94 -0.52
N LEU A 67 15.96 0.81 -1.41
CA LEU A 67 15.29 1.97 -2.02
C LEU A 67 14.60 2.83 -0.96
N ALA A 68 13.84 2.22 -0.05
CA ALA A 68 13.16 2.93 1.03
C ALA A 68 14.14 3.67 1.92
N ALA A 69 15.25 3.03 2.32
CA ALA A 69 16.29 3.65 3.14
C ALA A 69 16.97 4.82 2.40
N GLY A 70 17.34 4.63 1.13
CA GLY A 70 17.99 5.67 0.33
C GLY A 70 17.10 6.90 0.08
N LEU A 71 15.81 6.68 -0.22
CA LEU A 71 14.85 7.77 -0.38
C LEU A 71 14.54 8.44 0.96
N GLY A 72 14.37 7.65 2.05
CA GLY A 72 14.10 8.16 3.38
C GLY A 72 15.18 9.11 3.90
N CYS A 73 16.46 8.77 3.70
CA CYS A 73 17.59 9.63 4.09
C CYS A 73 17.59 10.98 3.39
N CYS A 74 17.13 11.05 2.13
CA CYS A 74 17.23 12.26 1.32
C CYS A 74 15.96 13.12 1.38
N THR A 75 14.79 12.50 1.54
CA THR A 75 13.49 13.17 1.39
C THR A 75 12.58 13.03 2.62
N GLY A 76 12.97 12.26 3.62
CA GLY A 76 12.14 12.03 4.81
C GLY A 76 10.92 11.13 4.57
N VAL A 77 10.80 10.48 3.39
CA VAL A 77 9.72 9.52 3.13
C VAL A 77 9.85 8.29 4.02
N ARG A 78 8.73 7.74 4.44
CA ARG A 78 8.65 6.54 5.29
C ARG A 78 7.91 5.41 4.58
N ALA A 79 8.40 4.19 4.73
CA ALA A 79 7.73 3.01 4.20
C ALA A 79 6.50 2.66 5.05
N ILE A 80 5.43 2.19 4.38
CA ILE A 80 4.21 1.68 5.00
C ILE A 80 3.81 0.34 4.38
N GLY A 81 2.88 -0.36 5.02
CA GLY A 81 2.26 -1.58 4.46
C GLY A 81 3.23 -2.75 4.38
N SER A 82 3.43 -3.28 3.17
CA SER A 82 4.08 -4.59 2.98
C SER A 82 5.53 -4.67 3.43
N LEU A 83 6.32 -3.60 3.28
CA LEU A 83 7.75 -3.62 3.63
C LEU A 83 7.97 -3.63 5.14
N PRO A 84 7.39 -2.71 5.95
CA PRO A 84 7.48 -2.81 7.41
C PRO A 84 6.91 -4.13 7.94
N LEU A 85 5.75 -4.57 7.46
CA LEU A 85 5.16 -5.85 7.86
C LEU A 85 6.11 -7.04 7.64
N ALA A 86 6.88 -7.05 6.57
CA ALA A 86 7.86 -8.12 6.32
C ALA A 86 8.92 -8.21 7.42
N GLY A 87 9.28 -7.08 8.05
CA GLY A 87 10.23 -7.02 9.17
C GLY A 87 9.73 -7.68 10.46
N HIS A 88 8.41 -7.85 10.64
CA HIS A 88 7.83 -8.52 11.81
C HIS A 88 7.75 -10.05 11.67
N TYR A 89 8.00 -10.58 10.47
CA TYR A 89 7.98 -12.03 10.28
C TYR A 89 9.19 -12.70 10.95
N PRO A 90 9.01 -13.91 11.50
CA PRO A 90 10.13 -14.67 12.04
C PRO A 90 11.24 -14.93 11.02
N ASP A 91 12.47 -15.01 11.48
CA ASP A 91 13.61 -15.36 10.64
C ASP A 91 13.35 -16.62 9.82
N GLY A 92 13.77 -16.58 8.57
CA GLY A 92 13.58 -17.66 7.60
C GLY A 92 12.19 -17.72 6.95
N LEU A 93 11.23 -16.87 7.38
CA LEU A 93 9.96 -16.71 6.67
C LEU A 93 10.03 -15.52 5.73
N LEU A 94 9.69 -15.75 4.48
CA LEU A 94 9.68 -14.70 3.46
C LEU A 94 8.26 -14.20 3.19
N ARG A 95 7.95 -13.01 3.69
CA ARG A 95 6.80 -12.24 3.23
C ARG A 95 7.23 -11.41 2.02
N PRO A 96 6.73 -11.69 0.82
CA PRO A 96 7.14 -10.95 -0.36
C PRO A 96 6.59 -9.52 -0.35
N VAL A 97 7.36 -8.62 -0.93
CA VAL A 97 6.98 -7.22 -1.14
C VAL A 97 6.73 -6.99 -2.62
N GLY A 98 5.46 -6.85 -3.02
CA GLY A 98 5.09 -6.66 -4.42
C GLY A 98 5.10 -5.20 -4.87
N THR A 99 4.92 -4.28 -3.94
CA THR A 99 4.93 -2.82 -4.14
C THR A 99 5.60 -2.18 -2.94
N LEU A 100 6.45 -1.20 -3.18
CA LEU A 100 6.97 -0.33 -2.14
C LEU A 100 6.02 0.86 -1.98
N ASP A 101 5.35 0.93 -0.85
CA ASP A 101 4.47 2.05 -0.49
C ASP A 101 5.22 3.00 0.45
N LEU A 102 5.28 4.28 0.07
CA LEU A 102 5.99 5.33 0.80
C LEU A 102 5.05 6.51 1.08
N VAL A 103 5.16 7.09 2.26
CA VAL A 103 4.50 8.34 2.63
C VAL A 103 5.53 9.44 2.72
N ALA A 104 5.28 10.52 2.00
CA ALA A 104 6.07 11.73 2.05
C ALA A 104 5.51 12.71 3.09
N PRO A 105 6.36 13.43 3.82
CA PRO A 105 5.90 14.43 4.80
C PRO A 105 5.15 15.59 4.14
N ASP A 106 5.49 15.91 2.91
CA ASP A 106 4.89 16.97 2.10
C ASP A 106 5.03 16.70 0.60
N GLU A 107 4.52 17.59 -0.23
CA GLU A 107 4.56 17.45 -1.68
C GLU A 107 5.98 17.65 -2.25
N ALA A 108 6.79 18.50 -1.66
CA ALA A 108 8.17 18.73 -2.11
C ALA A 108 9.01 17.45 -1.93
N ALA A 109 8.94 16.82 -0.78
CA ALA A 109 9.59 15.54 -0.50
C ALA A 109 9.09 14.43 -1.44
N LEU A 110 7.79 14.41 -1.76
CA LEU A 110 7.22 13.45 -2.71
C LEU A 110 7.86 13.64 -4.10
N TRP A 111 7.89 14.87 -4.63
CA TRP A 111 8.44 15.10 -5.95
C TRP A 111 9.95 14.93 -6.02
N GLN A 112 10.69 15.28 -4.97
CA GLN A 112 12.12 14.96 -4.87
C GLN A 112 12.36 13.45 -4.97
N ALA A 113 11.58 12.64 -4.27
CA ALA A 113 11.68 11.19 -4.34
C ALA A 113 11.33 10.66 -5.74
N VAL A 114 10.28 11.20 -6.39
CA VAL A 114 9.90 10.84 -7.78
C VAL A 114 11.01 11.19 -8.76
N VAL A 115 11.56 12.42 -8.69
CA VAL A 115 12.68 12.88 -9.55
C VAL A 115 13.86 11.92 -9.40
N ARG A 116 14.21 11.53 -8.17
CA ARG A 116 15.31 10.60 -7.92
C ARG A 116 15.04 9.24 -8.55
N LEU A 117 13.82 8.68 -8.38
CA LEU A 117 13.46 7.40 -9.00
C LEU A 117 13.54 7.45 -10.53
N VAL A 118 13.08 8.55 -11.14
CA VAL A 118 13.14 8.72 -12.62
C VAL A 118 14.58 8.91 -13.11
N THR A 119 15.46 9.49 -12.30
CA THR A 119 16.88 9.67 -12.63
C THR A 119 17.67 8.37 -12.50
N ASP A 120 17.39 7.59 -11.44
CA ASP A 120 18.21 6.43 -11.07
C ASP A 120 17.72 5.11 -11.70
N HIS A 121 16.51 5.10 -12.29
CA HIS A 121 15.89 3.89 -12.85
C HIS A 121 15.27 4.13 -14.24
N PRO A 122 15.19 3.09 -15.10
CA PRO A 122 14.58 3.16 -16.43
C PRO A 122 13.04 3.16 -16.30
N VAL A 123 12.50 4.22 -15.70
CA VAL A 123 11.06 4.35 -15.43
C VAL A 123 10.28 4.43 -16.74
N GLU A 124 9.31 3.55 -16.92
CA GLU A 124 8.44 3.53 -18.10
C GLU A 124 7.05 4.10 -17.83
N HIS A 125 6.50 3.87 -16.61
CA HIS A 125 5.17 4.35 -16.26
C HIS A 125 5.20 5.24 -15.01
N ILE A 126 4.50 6.38 -15.11
CA ILE A 126 4.25 7.28 -13.99
C ILE A 126 2.77 7.61 -14.00
N GLU A 127 2.08 7.21 -12.94
CA GLU A 127 0.66 7.51 -12.72
C GLU A 127 0.55 8.53 -11.59
N VAL A 128 -0.32 9.52 -11.75
CA VAL A 128 -0.58 10.52 -10.72
C VAL A 128 -2.08 10.53 -10.41
N THR A 129 -2.41 10.64 -9.15
CA THR A 129 -3.79 10.80 -8.67
C THR A 129 -3.82 11.87 -7.60
N LEU A 130 -4.74 12.83 -7.73
CA LEU A 130 -5.06 13.76 -6.66
C LEU A 130 -6.26 13.23 -5.88
N LEU A 131 -6.12 13.13 -4.56
CA LEU A 131 -7.10 12.58 -3.65
C LEU A 131 -7.74 13.71 -2.81
N GLY A 132 -9.04 13.68 -2.67
CA GLY A 132 -9.81 14.64 -1.89
C GLY A 132 -10.02 15.97 -2.60
N ASP A 133 -10.81 16.84 -1.92
CA ASP A 133 -11.01 18.23 -2.31
C ASP A 133 -9.84 19.07 -1.77
N ARG A 134 -9.85 20.37 -1.96
CA ARG A 134 -8.73 21.23 -1.50
C ARG A 134 -8.63 21.30 0.03
N PRO A 135 -7.45 21.10 0.64
CA PRO A 135 -6.18 20.74 0.03
C PRO A 135 -6.16 19.30 -0.49
N HIS A 136 -5.49 19.06 -1.62
CA HIS A 136 -5.36 17.72 -2.20
C HIS A 136 -4.22 16.95 -1.57
N HIS A 137 -4.37 15.61 -1.56
CA HIS A 137 -3.26 14.70 -1.35
C HIS A 137 -2.82 14.12 -2.68
N THR A 138 -1.53 14.13 -2.93
CA THR A 138 -0.94 13.64 -4.16
C THR A 138 -0.51 12.18 -3.96
N ALA A 139 -0.89 11.30 -4.88
CA ALA A 139 -0.38 9.95 -4.98
C ALA A 139 0.28 9.75 -6.35
N VAL A 140 1.51 9.24 -6.35
CA VAL A 140 2.28 8.95 -7.56
C VAL A 140 2.72 7.50 -7.53
N THR A 141 2.49 6.78 -8.63
CA THR A 141 3.01 5.42 -8.83
C THR A 141 4.05 5.44 -9.93
N VAL A 142 5.24 4.96 -9.62
CA VAL A 142 6.37 4.86 -10.56
C VAL A 142 6.66 3.39 -10.81
N GLN A 143 6.81 3.00 -12.08
CA GLN A 143 7.03 1.60 -12.46
C GLN A 143 8.13 1.48 -13.52
N TRP A 144 8.94 0.42 -13.38
CA TRP A 144 9.97 0.06 -14.35
C TRP A 144 10.17 -1.46 -14.41
N PRO A 145 10.69 -2.00 -15.52
CA PRO A 145 10.89 -3.44 -15.68
C PRO A 145 11.90 -3.99 -14.66
N ALA A 146 11.70 -5.24 -14.29
CA ALA A 146 12.72 -6.00 -13.58
C ALA A 146 13.88 -6.35 -14.53
N GLU A 147 15.00 -6.83 -13.97
CA GLU A 147 16.16 -7.28 -14.75
C GLU A 147 15.81 -8.46 -15.66
N ASP A 148 14.95 -9.36 -15.18
CA ASP A 148 14.33 -10.42 -15.99
C ASP A 148 12.81 -10.19 -16.03
N PRO A 149 12.28 -9.44 -17.01
CA PRO A 149 10.85 -9.11 -17.08
C PRO A 149 9.96 -10.31 -17.44
N LEU A 150 10.53 -11.44 -17.84
CA LEU A 150 9.78 -12.69 -18.09
C LEU A 150 9.58 -13.49 -16.80
N ALA A 151 10.54 -13.43 -15.88
CA ALA A 151 10.50 -14.16 -14.61
C ALA A 151 9.94 -13.31 -13.47
N ASP A 152 10.16 -11.99 -13.51
CA ASP A 152 9.85 -11.09 -12.41
C ASP A 152 8.85 -10.00 -12.82
N PRO A 153 7.86 -9.68 -11.95
CA PRO A 153 6.98 -8.55 -12.18
C PRO A 153 7.77 -7.24 -12.10
N TRP A 154 7.29 -6.21 -12.77
CA TRP A 154 7.87 -4.87 -12.73
C TRP A 154 8.04 -4.36 -11.30
N TYR A 155 9.07 -3.56 -11.07
CA TYR A 155 9.18 -2.78 -9.86
C TYR A 155 8.08 -1.72 -9.82
N ARG A 156 7.49 -1.56 -8.65
CA ARG A 156 6.42 -0.59 -8.43
C ARG A 156 6.63 0.13 -7.10
N VAL A 157 6.78 1.44 -7.18
CA VAL A 157 6.87 2.32 -6.01
C VAL A 157 5.69 3.27 -6.01
N ARG A 158 4.93 3.30 -4.95
CA ARG A 158 3.85 4.24 -4.74
C ARG A 158 4.24 5.23 -3.65
N LEU A 159 4.23 6.52 -3.97
CA LEU A 159 4.45 7.61 -3.04
C LEU A 159 3.15 8.37 -2.84
N THR A 160 2.90 8.81 -1.62
CA THR A 160 1.70 9.60 -1.32
C THR A 160 2.00 10.61 -0.22
N THR A 161 1.29 11.75 -0.24
CA THR A 161 1.26 12.70 0.87
C THR A 161 0.17 12.38 1.90
N ALA A 162 -0.59 11.29 1.69
CA ALA A 162 -1.59 10.80 2.62
C ALA A 162 -1.13 9.48 3.24
N ALA A 163 -1.00 9.41 4.55
CA ALA A 163 -0.65 8.18 5.26
C ALA A 163 -1.69 7.07 5.01
N LEU A 164 -2.97 7.43 5.11
CA LEU A 164 -4.10 6.54 4.84
C LEU A 164 -5.11 7.28 3.95
N PRO A 165 -5.37 6.82 2.72
CA PRO A 165 -6.33 7.47 1.82
C PRO A 165 -7.80 7.30 2.26
N GLY A 166 -8.12 6.36 3.17
CA GLY A 166 -9.48 6.14 3.60
C GLY A 166 -10.42 5.69 2.47
N ASP A 167 -11.73 5.88 2.66
CA ASP A 167 -12.74 5.64 1.64
C ASP A 167 -13.54 6.90 1.26
N GLY A 168 -13.24 8.02 1.91
CA GLY A 168 -13.92 9.30 1.74
C GLY A 168 -15.36 9.34 2.24
N ARG A 169 -15.84 8.26 2.89
CA ARG A 169 -17.18 8.11 3.47
C ARG A 169 -17.11 7.97 4.98
N ALA A 170 -16.86 6.75 5.44
CA ALA A 170 -16.73 6.44 6.86
C ALA A 170 -15.34 6.88 7.40
N VAL A 171 -14.30 6.67 6.61
CA VAL A 171 -12.91 6.94 6.97
C VAL A 171 -12.36 8.04 6.06
N PRO A 172 -12.08 9.23 6.58
CA PRO A 172 -11.50 10.32 5.80
C PRO A 172 -10.03 10.07 5.47
N VAL A 173 -9.50 10.81 4.49
CA VAL A 173 -8.05 10.85 4.23
C VAL A 173 -7.30 11.33 5.47
N ARG A 174 -6.21 10.66 5.80
CA ARG A 174 -5.32 10.99 6.92
C ARG A 174 -3.92 11.32 6.41
N PRO A 175 -3.43 12.53 6.68
CA PRO A 175 -2.11 12.95 6.19
C PRO A 175 -0.95 12.39 7.01
N TYR A 176 -1.14 12.11 8.30
CA TYR A 176 -0.03 11.84 9.21
C TYR A 176 0.11 10.36 9.55
N LEU A 177 1.36 9.92 9.69
CA LEU A 177 1.72 8.62 10.24
C LEU A 177 1.80 8.69 11.78
N VAL A 178 1.53 7.56 12.43
CA VAL A 178 1.83 7.39 13.86
C VAL A 178 3.33 7.08 14.06
N ALA A 179 3.81 7.19 15.29
CA ALA A 179 5.24 6.99 15.58
C ALA A 179 5.63 5.51 15.60
N GLU A 180 4.80 4.68 16.22
CA GLU A 180 5.09 3.26 16.40
C GLU A 180 4.77 2.44 15.14
N GLU A 181 5.81 1.81 14.58
CA GLU A 181 5.70 1.01 13.36
C GLU A 181 4.68 -0.15 13.47
N PRO A 182 4.58 -0.92 14.57
CA PRO A 182 3.57 -1.97 14.69
C PRO A 182 2.13 -1.44 14.63
N VAL A 183 1.88 -0.26 15.19
CA VAL A 183 0.56 0.40 15.14
C VAL A 183 0.25 0.87 13.72
N GLU A 184 1.22 1.45 13.01
CA GLU A 184 1.09 1.79 11.59
C GLU A 184 0.78 0.56 10.74
N CYS A 185 1.44 -0.57 11.00
CA CYS A 185 1.16 -1.83 10.32
C CYS A 185 -0.27 -2.30 10.55
N LEU A 186 -0.75 -2.24 11.79
CA LEU A 186 -2.13 -2.61 12.14
C LEU A 186 -3.16 -1.68 11.48
N LEU A 187 -2.91 -0.36 11.46
CA LEU A 187 -3.73 0.60 10.74
C LEU A 187 -3.80 0.29 9.24
N ALA A 188 -2.65 0.00 8.61
CA ALA A 188 -2.60 -0.33 7.18
C ALA A 188 -3.37 -1.61 6.85
N LEU A 189 -3.33 -2.62 7.74
CA LEU A 189 -4.13 -3.84 7.60
C LEU A 189 -5.63 -3.54 7.74
N ALA A 190 -6.04 -2.75 8.73
CA ALA A 190 -7.42 -2.35 8.94
C ALA A 190 -7.96 -1.56 7.74
N GLU A 191 -7.18 -0.60 7.21
CA GLU A 191 -7.55 0.14 6.00
C GLU A 191 -7.65 -0.75 4.76
N SER A 192 -6.78 -1.73 4.63
CA SER A 192 -6.86 -2.71 3.53
C SER A 192 -8.16 -3.51 3.58
N HIS A 193 -8.65 -3.83 4.78
CA HIS A 193 -9.95 -4.48 4.97
C HIS A 193 -11.12 -3.55 4.67
N LEU A 194 -11.04 -2.27 5.07
CA LEU A 194 -12.04 -1.23 4.77
C LEU A 194 -12.36 -1.16 3.27
N ARG A 195 -11.36 -1.32 2.41
CA ARG A 195 -11.54 -1.28 0.95
C ARG A 195 -12.23 -2.51 0.36
N ARG A 196 -12.38 -3.58 1.13
CA ARG A 196 -12.98 -4.84 0.71
C ARG A 196 -13.88 -5.45 1.79
N PRO A 197 -14.82 -4.69 2.36
CA PRO A 197 -15.55 -5.10 3.55
C PRO A 197 -16.45 -6.34 3.32
N ALA A 198 -16.85 -6.59 2.07
CA ALA A 198 -17.67 -7.76 1.73
C ALA A 198 -16.86 -9.06 1.63
N LEU A 199 -15.54 -9.02 1.65
CA LEU A 199 -14.69 -10.20 1.59
C LEU A 199 -14.12 -10.50 2.98
N PRO A 200 -14.11 -11.77 3.39
CA PRO A 200 -13.39 -12.15 4.60
C PRO A 200 -11.91 -11.77 4.44
N PRO A 201 -11.22 -11.39 5.52
CA PRO A 201 -9.77 -11.16 5.47
C PRO A 201 -9.06 -12.37 4.86
N ALA A 202 -8.16 -12.09 3.91
CA ALA A 202 -7.41 -13.13 3.23
C ALA A 202 -6.47 -13.86 4.21
N PRO A 203 -6.14 -15.16 3.99
CA PRO A 203 -5.20 -15.89 4.84
C PRO A 203 -3.88 -15.15 5.10
N ILE A 204 -3.37 -14.39 4.11
CA ILE A 204 -2.18 -13.55 4.28
C ILE A 204 -2.36 -12.50 5.37
N THR A 205 -3.55 -11.92 5.51
CA THR A 205 -3.86 -10.91 6.53
C THR A 205 -3.82 -11.50 7.93
N VAL A 206 -4.33 -12.73 8.11
CA VAL A 206 -4.21 -13.47 9.38
C VAL A 206 -2.76 -13.73 9.73
N LEU A 207 -1.92 -14.07 8.73
CA LEU A 207 -0.48 -14.25 8.92
C LEU A 207 0.23 -12.93 9.23
N ASP A 208 -0.18 -11.83 8.63
CA ASP A 208 0.32 -10.49 8.95
C ASP A 208 0.00 -10.09 10.40
N VAL A 209 -1.24 -10.34 10.85
CA VAL A 209 -1.60 -10.19 12.28
C VAL A 209 -0.76 -11.11 13.17
N ALA A 210 -0.58 -12.39 12.76
CA ALA A 210 0.27 -13.33 13.49
C ALA A 210 1.73 -12.85 13.62
N ALA A 211 2.27 -12.16 12.62
CA ALA A 211 3.60 -11.56 12.70
C ALA A 211 3.64 -10.45 13.76
N LEU A 212 2.62 -9.60 13.83
CA LEU A 212 2.50 -8.52 14.79
C LEU A 212 2.30 -8.99 16.24
N THR A 213 1.84 -10.23 16.50
CA THR A 213 1.71 -10.73 17.88
C THR A 213 3.02 -10.77 18.67
N ARG A 214 4.16 -10.61 18.00
CA ARG A 214 5.50 -10.57 18.60
C ARG A 214 5.95 -9.15 18.98
N SER A 215 5.22 -8.15 18.52
CA SER A 215 5.50 -6.74 18.82
C SER A 215 4.85 -6.33 20.13
N SER A 216 5.38 -5.29 20.75
CA SER A 216 4.76 -4.65 21.90
C SER A 216 3.73 -3.64 21.43
N PHE A 217 2.62 -3.56 22.14
CA PHE A 217 1.57 -2.56 21.96
C PHE A 217 1.18 -2.00 23.32
N GLU A 218 0.97 -0.69 23.39
CA GLU A 218 0.23 -0.09 24.48
C GLU A 218 -1.26 -0.14 24.15
N PRO A 219 -2.06 -0.98 24.84
CA PRO A 219 -3.41 -1.32 24.38
C PRO A 219 -4.34 -0.10 24.25
N SER A 220 -4.34 0.77 25.28
CA SER A 220 -5.20 1.95 25.31
C SER A 220 -4.83 2.95 24.23
N ASP A 221 -3.53 3.21 24.05
CA ASP A 221 -3.04 4.15 23.05
C ASP A 221 -3.29 3.63 21.64
N THR A 222 -3.05 2.33 21.40
CA THR A 222 -3.33 1.70 20.12
C THR A 222 -4.82 1.76 19.79
N ALA A 223 -5.71 1.49 20.75
CA ALA A 223 -7.15 1.59 20.55
C ALA A 223 -7.58 3.04 20.26
N ALA A 224 -7.03 4.01 21.00
CA ALA A 224 -7.29 5.43 20.76
C ALA A 224 -6.83 5.88 19.35
N VAL A 225 -5.67 5.43 18.90
CA VAL A 225 -5.17 5.70 17.53
C VAL A 225 -6.10 5.10 16.48
N LEU A 226 -6.51 3.83 16.62
CA LEU A 226 -7.45 3.19 15.69
C LEU A 226 -8.81 3.91 15.66
N ALA A 227 -9.29 4.40 16.82
CA ALA A 227 -10.51 5.20 16.92
C ALA A 227 -10.34 6.57 16.25
N ALA A 228 -9.22 7.26 16.47
CA ALA A 228 -8.92 8.54 15.83
C ALA A 228 -8.89 8.44 14.29
N TYR A 229 -8.41 7.32 13.78
CA TYR A 229 -8.44 7.01 12.34
C TYR A 229 -9.75 6.37 11.88
N ARG A 230 -10.73 6.16 12.80
CA ARG A 230 -12.05 5.57 12.54
C ARG A 230 -12.00 4.14 11.97
N LEU A 231 -10.95 3.40 12.29
CA LEU A 231 -10.68 2.04 11.82
C LEU A 231 -10.94 0.97 12.92
N ALA A 232 -11.56 1.33 14.04
CA ALA A 232 -11.87 0.38 15.11
C ALA A 232 -12.69 -0.83 14.65
N PRO A 233 -13.74 -0.71 13.80
CA PRO A 233 -14.50 -1.86 13.30
C PRO A 233 -13.65 -2.81 12.45
N GLU A 234 -12.84 -2.28 11.55
CA GLU A 234 -11.98 -3.05 10.66
C GLU A 234 -10.89 -3.79 11.44
N ALA A 235 -10.26 -3.10 12.40
CA ALA A 235 -9.28 -3.71 13.28
C ALA A 235 -9.90 -4.83 14.13
N ALA A 236 -11.09 -4.62 14.68
CA ALA A 236 -11.80 -5.65 15.45
C ALA A 236 -12.05 -6.92 14.62
N VAL A 237 -12.57 -6.77 13.39
CA VAL A 237 -12.80 -7.90 12.47
C VAL A 237 -11.52 -8.67 12.19
N LEU A 238 -10.40 -7.96 11.93
CA LEU A 238 -9.11 -8.59 11.67
C LEU A 238 -8.60 -9.38 12.87
N LEU A 239 -8.70 -8.80 14.07
CA LEU A 239 -8.24 -9.42 15.31
C LEU A 239 -9.12 -10.62 15.69
N ASP A 240 -10.45 -10.53 15.55
CA ASP A 240 -11.38 -11.62 15.82
C ASP A 240 -11.13 -12.79 14.87
N GLN A 241 -10.88 -12.52 13.59
CA GLN A 241 -10.56 -13.57 12.64
C GLN A 241 -9.20 -14.22 12.94
N ALA A 242 -8.19 -13.43 13.29
CA ALA A 242 -6.90 -13.99 13.69
C ALA A 242 -7.04 -14.85 14.96
N ALA A 243 -7.84 -14.41 15.95
CA ALA A 243 -8.11 -15.14 17.18
C ALA A 243 -8.73 -16.52 16.95
N ALA A 244 -9.51 -16.71 15.87
CA ALA A 244 -10.06 -18.01 15.50
C ALA A 244 -8.99 -19.03 15.10
N HIS A 245 -7.78 -18.58 14.74
CA HIS A 245 -6.71 -19.45 14.25
C HIS A 245 -5.47 -19.49 15.14
N LEU A 246 -5.25 -18.46 15.98
CA LEU A 246 -4.04 -18.34 16.79
C LEU A 246 -4.26 -17.47 18.04
N PRO A 247 -3.45 -17.63 19.10
CA PRO A 247 -3.42 -16.69 20.22
C PRO A 247 -2.95 -15.31 19.78
N LEU A 248 -3.68 -14.26 20.13
CA LEU A 248 -3.37 -12.88 19.75
C LEU A 248 -2.19 -12.28 20.52
N GLY A 249 -1.73 -12.89 21.63
CA GLY A 249 -0.68 -12.30 22.45
C GLY A 249 -1.04 -10.88 22.93
N PRO A 250 -0.13 -9.89 22.78
CA PRO A 250 -0.40 -8.49 23.16
C PRO A 250 -1.61 -7.88 22.48
N LEU A 251 -1.93 -8.31 21.26
CA LEU A 251 -3.09 -7.81 20.51
C LEU A 251 -4.44 -8.21 21.13
N ALA A 252 -4.48 -9.19 22.05
CA ALA A 252 -5.70 -9.52 22.79
C ALA A 252 -6.13 -8.35 23.69
N ALA A 253 -5.19 -7.68 24.34
CA ALA A 253 -5.48 -6.50 25.16
C ALA A 253 -5.90 -5.30 24.29
N VAL A 254 -5.27 -5.10 23.11
CA VAL A 254 -5.71 -4.10 22.13
C VAL A 254 -7.16 -4.40 21.70
N ARG A 255 -7.49 -5.65 21.38
CA ARG A 255 -8.85 -6.04 20.99
C ARG A 255 -9.88 -5.74 22.08
N ALA A 256 -9.53 -6.00 23.35
CA ALA A 256 -10.40 -5.67 24.48
C ALA A 256 -10.60 -4.16 24.63
N ALA A 257 -9.52 -3.37 24.50
CA ALA A 257 -9.56 -1.91 24.59
C ALA A 257 -10.36 -1.25 23.45
N LEU A 258 -10.53 -1.92 22.30
CA LEU A 258 -11.34 -1.43 21.19
C LEU A 258 -12.86 -1.48 21.44
N ALA A 259 -13.35 -2.20 22.45
CA ALA A 259 -14.80 -2.43 22.62
C ALA A 259 -15.63 -1.14 22.74
N PRO A 260 -15.28 -0.12 23.55
CA PRO A 260 -16.01 1.15 23.62
C PRO A 260 -15.95 1.92 22.31
N GLU A 261 -14.78 1.96 21.66
CA GLU A 261 -14.54 2.67 20.41
C GLU A 261 -15.32 2.05 19.24
N LEU A 262 -15.41 0.73 19.21
CA LEU A 262 -16.20 -0.01 18.24
C LEU A 262 -17.70 0.36 18.32
N ALA A 263 -18.25 0.40 19.53
CA ALA A 263 -19.64 0.78 19.74
C ALA A 263 -19.92 2.24 19.35
N ALA A 264 -18.98 3.15 19.65
CA ALA A 264 -19.08 4.54 19.29
C ALA A 264 -19.04 4.74 17.76
N GLU A 265 -18.12 4.06 17.07
CA GLU A 265 -17.97 4.16 15.62
C GLU A 265 -19.17 3.52 14.87
N HIS A 266 -19.72 2.40 15.34
CA HIS A 266 -20.93 1.84 14.76
C HIS A 266 -22.11 2.80 14.85
N ARG A 267 -22.34 3.44 16.02
CA ARG A 267 -23.37 4.47 16.16
C ARG A 267 -23.15 5.61 15.18
N ARG A 268 -21.92 6.17 15.14
CA ARG A 268 -21.56 7.25 14.22
C ARG A 268 -21.87 6.88 12.75
N ARG A 269 -21.50 5.67 12.33
CA ARG A 269 -21.75 5.21 10.94
C ARG A 269 -23.22 5.00 10.65
N SER A 270 -24.01 4.55 11.64
CA SER A 270 -25.46 4.40 11.47
C SER A 270 -26.21 5.74 11.42
N GLU A 271 -25.70 6.75 12.14
CA GLU A 271 -26.27 8.10 12.16
C GLU A 271 -25.81 8.95 10.96
N ALA A 272 -24.67 8.65 10.40
CA ALA A 272 -24.17 9.33 9.22
C ALA A 272 -25.09 9.01 8.04
N THR A 273 -26.03 9.93 7.78
CA THR A 273 -26.83 9.91 6.55
C THR A 273 -25.88 9.83 5.39
N ALA A 274 -26.06 8.83 4.53
CA ALA A 274 -25.18 8.53 3.43
C ALA A 274 -24.82 9.80 2.64
N SER A 275 -23.68 10.41 2.94
CA SER A 275 -23.14 11.44 2.07
C SER A 275 -22.80 10.74 0.75
N PRO A 276 -23.41 11.13 -0.37
CA PRO A 276 -23.22 10.41 -1.64
C PRO A 276 -21.81 10.54 -2.22
N ARG A 277 -20.96 11.34 -1.60
CA ARG A 277 -19.62 11.64 -2.10
C ARG A 277 -18.59 10.74 -1.38
N GLY A 278 -18.18 9.67 -2.05
CA GLY A 278 -16.96 8.97 -1.72
C GLY A 278 -15.71 9.85 -1.92
N LEU A 279 -14.52 9.29 -1.71
CA LEU A 279 -13.26 9.99 -1.95
C LEU A 279 -13.24 10.53 -3.38
N THR A 280 -13.18 11.85 -3.52
CA THR A 280 -12.99 12.48 -4.82
C THR A 280 -11.57 12.19 -5.29
N ALA A 281 -11.44 11.46 -6.40
CA ALA A 281 -10.16 11.17 -7.02
C ALA A 281 -10.14 11.76 -8.43
N ARG A 282 -9.06 12.46 -8.78
CA ARG A 282 -8.77 12.91 -10.14
C ARG A 282 -7.52 12.22 -10.64
N HIS A 283 -7.66 11.49 -11.74
CA HIS A 283 -6.59 10.69 -12.30
C HIS A 283 -5.87 11.46 -13.40
N GLY A 284 -4.53 11.44 -13.37
CA GLY A 284 -3.70 12.05 -14.38
C GLY A 284 -3.55 11.16 -15.62
N THR A 285 -4.11 11.57 -16.75
CA THR A 285 -3.77 11.02 -18.06
C THR A 285 -2.48 11.67 -18.56
N LEU A 286 -1.44 10.90 -18.76
CA LEU A 286 -0.15 11.40 -19.24
C LEU A 286 -0.32 12.07 -20.62
N LEU A 287 0.07 13.33 -20.73
CA LEU A 287 0.12 14.09 -21.97
C LEU A 287 1.48 14.02 -22.60
N ARG A 288 2.53 14.36 -21.84
CA ARG A 288 3.92 14.28 -22.27
C ARG A 288 4.86 14.06 -21.08
N ARG A 289 5.99 13.42 -21.33
CA ARG A 289 7.14 13.46 -20.41
C ARG A 289 7.94 14.73 -20.69
N THR A 290 8.53 15.28 -19.66
CA THR A 290 9.36 16.49 -19.75
C THR A 290 10.79 16.19 -19.38
N VAL A 291 11.71 17.04 -19.79
CA VAL A 291 13.01 17.12 -19.13
C VAL A 291 12.77 17.48 -17.67
N ILE A 292 13.51 16.84 -16.76
CA ILE A 292 13.33 17.04 -15.33
C ILE A 292 13.45 18.52 -14.97
N ARG A 293 12.41 19.06 -14.35
CA ARG A 293 12.35 20.44 -13.90
C ARG A 293 12.93 20.54 -12.49
N HIS A 294 14.25 20.51 -12.38
CA HIS A 294 14.95 20.47 -11.09
C HIS A 294 14.66 21.66 -10.15
N THR A 295 14.14 22.76 -10.67
CA THR A 295 13.75 23.95 -9.88
C THR A 295 12.33 23.90 -9.36
N TRP A 296 11.58 22.82 -9.68
CA TRP A 296 10.22 22.64 -9.23
C TRP A 296 10.20 21.63 -8.08
N ASP A 297 9.74 22.07 -6.95
CA ASP A 297 9.53 21.27 -5.72
C ASP A 297 8.08 20.82 -5.54
N THR A 298 7.13 21.43 -6.28
CA THR A 298 5.70 21.08 -6.23
C THR A 298 5.12 21.02 -7.64
N ALA A 299 3.99 20.35 -7.79
CA ALA A 299 3.21 20.37 -9.02
C ALA A 299 2.40 21.67 -9.12
N ARG A 300 2.05 22.05 -10.37
CA ARG A 300 1.22 23.23 -10.68
C ARG A 300 -0.07 22.79 -11.33
N LEU A 301 -1.19 23.21 -10.75
CA LEU A 301 -2.51 22.97 -11.32
C LEU A 301 -2.92 24.17 -12.15
N LEU A 302 -3.25 23.95 -13.42
CA LEU A 302 -3.73 24.96 -14.36
C LEU A 302 -5.10 24.54 -14.89
N SER A 303 -6.02 25.48 -14.98
CA SER A 303 -7.38 25.28 -15.53
C SER A 303 -7.57 26.24 -16.72
N PRO A 304 -6.97 25.96 -17.88
CA PRO A 304 -6.97 26.88 -19.04
C PRO A 304 -8.36 27.04 -19.67
N ALA A 305 -9.25 26.08 -19.47
CA ALA A 305 -10.65 26.12 -19.92
C ALA A 305 -11.53 25.27 -18.99
N PRO A 306 -12.83 25.53 -18.93
CA PRO A 306 -13.77 24.70 -18.18
C PRO A 306 -13.63 23.22 -18.56
N GLY A 307 -13.44 22.34 -17.55
CA GLY A 307 -13.31 20.90 -17.75
C GLY A 307 -11.92 20.44 -18.27
N THR A 308 -10.93 21.35 -18.36
CA THR A 308 -9.57 21.02 -18.76
C THR A 308 -8.61 21.41 -17.64
N ASP A 309 -8.40 20.51 -16.69
CA ASP A 309 -7.45 20.69 -15.61
C ASP A 309 -6.12 20.01 -15.97
N LEU A 310 -5.04 20.79 -16.03
CA LEU A 310 -3.69 20.31 -16.29
C LEU A 310 -2.89 20.28 -15.01
N LEU A 311 -2.17 19.19 -14.78
CA LEU A 311 -1.20 19.06 -13.70
C LEU A 311 0.20 19.03 -14.32
N LEU A 312 0.95 20.08 -14.11
CA LEU A 312 2.33 20.18 -14.51
C LEU A 312 3.22 19.77 -13.33
N THR A 313 4.03 18.74 -13.52
CA THR A 313 4.89 18.18 -12.47
C THR A 313 6.37 18.32 -12.81
N PRO A 314 7.29 18.08 -11.89
CA PRO A 314 8.72 18.05 -12.19
C PRO A 314 9.14 17.07 -13.29
N VAL A 315 8.37 16.01 -13.56
CA VAL A 315 8.78 14.93 -14.47
C VAL A 315 7.88 14.74 -15.69
N ALA A 316 6.64 15.25 -15.65
CA ALA A 316 5.67 15.06 -16.73
C ALA A 316 4.47 16.01 -16.60
N ASP A 317 3.67 16.12 -17.65
CA ASP A 317 2.44 16.90 -17.68
C ASP A 317 1.24 15.98 -17.90
N TYR A 318 0.15 16.22 -17.16
CA TYR A 318 -1.03 15.37 -17.12
C TYR A 318 -2.30 16.18 -17.35
N LEU A 319 -3.28 15.55 -17.98
CA LEU A 319 -4.69 15.96 -17.91
C LEU A 319 -5.35 15.27 -16.72
N LEU A 320 -5.94 16.04 -15.82
CA LEU A 320 -6.70 15.51 -14.67
C LEU A 320 -8.17 15.31 -15.04
N THR A 321 -8.65 14.09 -14.84
CA THR A 321 -10.05 13.75 -15.08
C THR A 321 -10.58 12.83 -13.97
N PRO A 322 -11.88 12.91 -13.61
CA PRO A 322 -12.49 11.96 -12.68
C PRO A 322 -12.72 10.58 -13.34
N THR A 323 -12.75 10.53 -14.66
CA THR A 323 -12.95 9.33 -15.48
C THR A 323 -11.88 9.28 -16.58
N PRO A 324 -11.64 8.14 -17.22
CA PRO A 324 -10.68 8.04 -18.31
C PRO A 324 -10.91 9.11 -19.39
N ALA A 325 -9.85 9.79 -19.81
CA ALA A 325 -9.91 10.87 -20.79
C ALA A 325 -10.28 10.32 -22.18
N THR A 326 -11.17 11.04 -22.89
CA THR A 326 -11.46 10.75 -24.30
C THR A 326 -10.37 11.27 -25.22
N PRO A 327 -10.25 10.75 -26.46
CA PRO A 327 -9.30 11.32 -27.45
C PRO A 327 -9.46 12.82 -27.67
N THR A 328 -10.71 13.29 -27.70
CA THR A 328 -11.04 14.72 -27.89
C THR A 328 -10.56 15.58 -26.73
N THR A 329 -10.82 15.15 -25.49
CA THR A 329 -10.35 15.90 -24.31
C THR A 329 -8.84 15.91 -24.20
N ARG A 330 -8.18 14.81 -24.62
CA ARG A 330 -6.73 14.73 -24.67
C ARG A 330 -6.13 15.69 -25.71
N THR A 331 -6.72 15.78 -26.90
CA THR A 331 -6.27 16.71 -27.95
C THR A 331 -6.41 18.15 -27.47
N ALA A 332 -7.56 18.54 -26.92
CA ALA A 332 -7.78 19.88 -26.37
C ALA A 332 -6.78 20.24 -25.26
N ALA A 333 -6.45 19.28 -24.41
CA ALA A 333 -5.44 19.45 -23.36
C ALA A 333 -4.03 19.66 -23.93
N LEU A 334 -3.65 18.91 -24.96
CA LEU A 334 -2.35 19.10 -25.66
C LEU A 334 -2.26 20.47 -26.32
N ASP A 335 -3.34 20.95 -26.93
CA ASP A 335 -3.37 22.31 -27.55
C ASP A 335 -3.29 23.41 -26.48
N ALA A 336 -3.95 23.22 -25.33
CA ALA A 336 -3.80 24.13 -24.20
C ALA A 336 -2.38 24.18 -23.65
N LEU A 337 -1.72 23.02 -23.57
CA LEU A 337 -0.34 22.89 -23.12
C LEU A 337 0.65 23.57 -24.09
N ARG A 338 0.43 23.43 -25.40
CA ARG A 338 1.25 24.14 -26.43
C ARG A 338 1.13 25.64 -26.29
N ARG A 339 -0.06 26.18 -26.08
CA ARG A 339 -0.28 27.62 -25.82
C ARG A 339 0.46 28.11 -24.59
N TRP A 340 0.46 27.28 -23.51
CA TRP A 340 1.22 27.58 -22.30
C TRP A 340 2.75 27.65 -22.52
N ASP A 341 3.28 26.77 -23.38
CA ASP A 341 4.72 26.73 -23.66
C ASP A 341 5.20 27.84 -24.60
N THR A 342 4.28 28.50 -25.30
CA THR A 342 4.61 29.61 -26.19
C THR A 342 4.70 30.90 -25.37
N PRO A 343 5.91 31.48 -25.13
CA PRO A 343 5.98 32.77 -24.45
C PRO A 343 5.28 33.82 -25.30
N CYS A 344 4.42 34.67 -24.67
CA CYS A 344 3.85 35.85 -25.28
C CYS A 344 4.91 36.89 -25.55
#